data_334ba2ef46329482b56a709fcc7cd912
#
_entry.id   334ba2ef46329482b56a709fcc7cd912
#
_cell.length_a   1.000
_cell.length_b   1.000
_cell.length_c   1.000
_cell.angle_alpha   90.00
_cell.angle_beta   90.00
_cell.angle_gamma   90.00
#
_symmetry.space_group_name_H-M   'P 1'
#
loop_
_entity.id
_entity.type
_entity.pdbx_description
1 polymer ?
#
loop_
_entity_poly.entity_id
_entity_poly.type
_entity_poly.pdbx_seq_one_letter_code
_entity_poly.pdbx_strand_id
1 'polypeptide(L)'
;VQRRIIYQMGQMSLNPDRPYMKSARVVGEVMGKLHPHGDSAIYEAMVRLAQPFAMRLPLVDGHGNFGSLDDGPAASRYTEARMAPAALGMNADIAENTVDFTPNYDNKLQEPTVLPAAIPNLLVNGGSGIAVGMATNMATHNLGEVVAAAKHLMRHPDATLEELMRYVPGPDWPGGGVIVGRKGIREAYETG
;
A
#
# COMPACT_ATOMS: atom_id res chain seq x y z
N VAL A 1 1.65 -8.27 6.47
CA VAL A 1 0.96 -7.51 7.55
C VAL A 1 0.08 -6.40 6.97
N GLN A 2 0.59 -5.59 6.03
CA GLN A 2 -0.15 -4.45 5.45
C GLN A 2 -1.48 -4.88 4.80
N ARG A 3 -1.49 -5.96 4.01
CA ARG A 3 -2.71 -6.53 3.41
C ARG A 3 -3.76 -6.87 4.48
N ARG A 4 -3.34 -7.50 5.56
CA ARG A 4 -4.21 -7.87 6.69
C ARG A 4 -4.78 -6.65 7.40
N ILE A 5 -4.01 -5.58 7.54
CA ILE A 5 -4.47 -4.30 8.12
C ILE A 5 -5.58 -3.70 7.26
N ILE A 6 -5.34 -3.52 5.96
CA ILE A 6 -6.32 -2.91 5.05
C ILE A 6 -7.58 -3.77 4.93
N TYR A 7 -7.43 -5.09 4.82
CA TYR A 7 -8.57 -6.02 4.82
C TYR A 7 -9.38 -5.89 6.10
N GLN A 8 -8.74 -5.95 7.28
CA GLN A 8 -9.46 -5.88 8.57
C GLN A 8 -10.12 -4.52 8.78
N MET A 9 -9.50 -3.43 8.38
CA MET A 9 -10.13 -2.10 8.43
C MET A 9 -11.39 -2.05 7.54
N GLY A 10 -11.38 -2.71 6.39
CA GLY A 10 -12.56 -2.88 5.55
C GLY A 10 -13.66 -3.69 6.24
N GLN A 11 -13.31 -4.81 6.89
CA GLN A 11 -14.25 -5.63 7.66
C GLN A 11 -14.87 -4.88 8.85
N MET A 12 -14.15 -3.93 9.42
CA MET A 12 -14.62 -3.05 10.49
C MET A 12 -15.41 -1.85 9.97
N SER A 13 -15.59 -1.73 8.66
CA SER A 13 -16.25 -0.59 8.00
C SER A 13 -15.66 0.76 8.39
N LEU A 14 -14.34 0.82 8.57
CA LEU A 14 -13.60 2.04 8.87
C LEU A 14 -13.36 2.90 7.62
N ASN A 15 -14.45 3.26 6.96
CA ASN A 15 -14.43 4.04 5.73
C ASN A 15 -14.00 5.50 6.00
N PRO A 16 -13.54 6.24 4.97
CA PRO A 16 -13.09 7.62 5.11
C PRO A 16 -14.15 8.60 5.64
N ASP A 17 -15.43 8.28 5.45
CA ASP A 17 -16.58 9.06 5.93
C ASP A 17 -17.02 8.72 7.37
N ARG A 18 -16.38 7.73 8.00
CA ARG A 18 -16.69 7.29 9.36
C ARG A 18 -15.77 7.94 10.38
N PRO A 19 -16.19 7.99 11.66
CA PRO A 19 -15.31 8.44 12.74
C PRO A 19 -14.03 7.61 12.82
N TYR A 20 -12.96 8.25 13.26
CA TYR A 20 -11.72 7.56 13.58
C TYR A 20 -11.91 6.56 14.72
N MET A 21 -11.10 5.50 14.70
CA MET A 21 -11.04 4.49 15.74
C MET A 21 -9.66 4.46 16.37
N LYS A 22 -9.56 4.17 17.68
CA LYS A 22 -8.26 3.99 18.34
C LYS A 22 -7.39 3.00 17.59
N SER A 23 -6.16 3.39 17.29
CA SER A 23 -5.20 2.54 16.59
C SER A 23 -4.98 1.22 17.32
N ALA A 24 -4.93 1.24 18.66
CA ALA A 24 -4.79 0.04 19.47
C ALA A 24 -5.92 -0.97 19.24
N ARG A 25 -7.16 -0.51 18.96
CA ARG A 25 -8.27 -1.41 18.65
C ARG A 25 -8.10 -2.06 17.27
N VAL A 26 -7.71 -1.28 16.26
CA VAL A 26 -7.42 -1.83 14.92
C VAL A 26 -6.32 -2.89 15.00
N VAL A 27 -5.23 -2.57 15.70
CA VAL A 27 -4.10 -3.50 15.92
C VAL A 27 -4.56 -4.78 16.62
N GLY A 28 -5.38 -4.66 17.67
CA GLY A 28 -5.92 -5.81 18.40
C GLY A 28 -6.80 -6.71 17.53
N GLU A 29 -7.64 -6.15 16.68
CA GLU A 29 -8.48 -6.90 15.74
C GLU A 29 -7.64 -7.66 14.70
N VAL A 30 -6.61 -7.03 14.15
CA VAL A 30 -5.69 -7.67 13.21
C VAL A 30 -4.91 -8.79 13.89
N MET A 31 -4.38 -8.53 15.09
CA MET A 31 -3.61 -9.51 15.87
C MET A 31 -4.46 -10.72 16.23
N GLY A 32 -5.65 -10.49 16.73
CA GLY A 32 -6.52 -11.58 17.20
C GLY A 32 -7.11 -12.42 16.09
N LYS A 33 -7.32 -11.87 14.91
CA LYS A 33 -8.03 -12.55 13.81
C LYS A 33 -7.12 -13.06 12.70
N LEU A 34 -6.05 -12.35 12.38
CA LEU A 34 -5.31 -12.57 11.14
C LEU A 34 -3.80 -12.73 11.35
N HIS A 35 -3.21 -12.03 12.32
CA HIS A 35 -1.75 -11.95 12.44
C HIS A 35 -1.30 -12.16 13.89
N PRO A 36 -1.10 -13.42 14.33
CA PRO A 36 -0.82 -13.79 15.71
C PRO A 36 0.65 -13.51 16.09
N HIS A 37 1.07 -12.27 15.99
CA HIS A 37 2.41 -11.79 16.32
C HIS A 37 2.32 -10.55 17.21
N GLY A 38 3.46 -9.98 17.60
CA GLY A 38 3.50 -8.81 18.47
C GLY A 38 2.73 -7.60 17.89
N ASP A 39 2.05 -6.89 18.77
CA ASP A 39 1.24 -5.71 18.43
C ASP A 39 2.08 -4.55 17.87
N SER A 40 3.33 -4.41 18.32
CA SER A 40 4.26 -3.39 17.83
C SER A 40 4.52 -3.51 16.32
N ALA A 41 4.77 -4.72 15.82
CA ALA A 41 5.00 -4.96 14.40
C ALA A 41 3.77 -4.60 13.54
N ILE A 42 2.57 -4.88 14.05
CA ILE A 42 1.31 -4.52 13.37
C ILE A 42 1.12 -3.00 13.37
N TYR A 43 1.36 -2.35 14.51
CA TYR A 43 1.23 -0.91 14.64
C TYR A 43 2.24 -0.16 13.76
N GLU A 44 3.50 -0.57 13.76
CA GLU A 44 4.54 0.02 12.90
C GLU A 44 4.18 -0.09 11.41
N ALA A 45 3.64 -1.23 11.00
CA ALA A 45 3.16 -1.40 9.62
C ALA A 45 1.98 -0.46 9.31
N MET A 46 1.03 -0.30 10.24
CA MET A 46 -0.10 0.63 10.09
C MET A 46 0.37 2.09 10.05
N VAL A 47 1.31 2.46 10.90
CA VAL A 47 1.93 3.80 10.92
C VAL A 47 2.54 4.11 9.55
N ARG A 48 3.31 3.19 8.98
CA ARG A 48 3.93 3.38 7.67
C ARG A 48 2.90 3.62 6.57
N LEU A 49 1.76 2.93 6.61
CA LEU A 49 0.66 3.14 5.66
C LEU A 49 0.00 4.53 5.76
N ALA A 50 0.19 5.23 6.87
CA ALA A 50 -0.37 6.57 7.11
C ALA A 50 0.64 7.71 6.85
N GLN A 51 1.92 7.41 6.72
CA GLN A 51 2.97 8.43 6.62
C GLN A 51 3.11 8.95 5.18
N PRO A 52 2.86 10.24 4.92
CA PRO A 52 2.97 10.81 3.57
C PRO A 52 4.41 10.89 3.05
N PHE A 53 5.40 10.81 3.94
CA PHE A 53 6.82 10.73 3.56
C PHE A 53 7.31 9.30 3.29
N ALA A 54 6.52 8.27 3.66
CA ALA A 54 6.83 6.86 3.42
C ALA A 54 6.01 6.26 2.26
N MET A 55 4.78 6.75 2.06
CA MET A 55 3.84 6.28 1.05
C MET A 55 3.57 7.35 0.03
N ARG A 56 3.70 7.04 -1.26
CA ARG A 56 3.33 7.97 -2.34
C ARG A 56 1.83 8.27 -2.33
N LEU A 57 1.03 7.27 -1.98
CA LEU A 57 -0.41 7.36 -1.80
C LEU A 57 -0.78 6.62 -0.50
N PRO A 58 -0.88 7.32 0.64
CA PRO A 58 -1.23 6.70 1.91
C PRO A 58 -2.55 5.94 1.85
N LEU A 59 -2.60 4.77 2.48
CA LEU A 59 -3.78 3.92 2.56
C LEU A 59 -4.50 4.01 3.91
N VAL A 60 -3.84 4.57 4.91
CA VAL A 60 -4.42 4.83 6.23
C VAL A 60 -4.49 6.34 6.44
N ASP A 61 -5.63 6.80 6.91
CA ASP A 61 -5.85 8.17 7.39
C ASP A 61 -5.70 8.17 8.91
N GLY A 62 -4.59 8.74 9.38
CA GLY A 62 -4.23 8.80 10.79
C GLY A 62 -4.62 10.12 11.43
N HIS A 63 -5.06 10.05 12.70
CA HIS A 63 -5.34 11.21 13.55
C HIS A 63 -4.45 11.15 14.79
N GLY A 64 -3.66 12.20 15.01
CA GLY A 64 -2.65 12.26 16.05
C GLY A 64 -1.23 12.23 15.51
N ASN A 65 -0.26 11.90 16.35
CA ASN A 65 1.15 11.83 15.96
C ASN A 65 1.51 10.46 15.36
N PHE A 66 1.61 10.41 14.03
CA PHE A 66 2.09 9.26 13.26
C PHE A 66 3.59 9.35 12.88
N GLY A 67 4.32 10.23 13.55
CA GLY A 67 5.74 10.42 13.31
C GLY A 67 6.07 11.46 12.25
N SER A 68 7.34 11.77 12.17
CA SER A 68 7.96 12.64 11.17
C SER A 68 9.27 12.02 10.71
N LEU A 69 10.05 12.72 9.89
CA LEU A 69 11.38 12.26 9.50
C LEU A 69 12.36 12.21 10.68
N ASP A 70 12.14 13.06 11.70
CA ASP A 70 13.04 13.19 12.84
C ASP A 70 12.54 12.46 14.09
N ASP A 71 11.22 12.33 14.25
CA ASP A 71 10.60 11.79 15.45
C ASP A 71 9.69 10.59 15.15
N GLY A 72 9.69 9.62 16.06
CA GLY A 72 8.80 8.46 15.98
C GLY A 72 7.34 8.80 16.29
N PRO A 73 6.41 7.88 15.99
CA PRO A 73 4.99 8.05 16.28
C PRO A 73 4.70 7.92 17.79
N ALA A 74 3.57 8.47 18.22
CA ALA A 74 3.00 8.18 19.52
C ALA A 74 2.55 6.71 19.60
N ALA A 75 2.44 6.17 20.81
CA ALA A 75 1.94 4.81 21.03
C ALA A 75 0.49 4.65 20.53
N SER A 76 0.13 3.43 20.15
CA SER A 76 -1.17 3.11 19.51
C SER A 76 -2.40 3.48 20.33
N ARG A 77 -2.26 3.60 21.67
CA ARG A 77 -3.33 4.04 22.56
C ARG A 77 -3.67 5.54 22.45
N TYR A 78 -2.74 6.34 21.88
CA TYR A 78 -2.91 7.79 21.73
C TYR A 78 -3.37 8.21 20.33
N THR A 79 -3.16 7.38 19.33
CA THR A 79 -3.52 7.69 17.94
C THR A 79 -4.83 7.04 17.54
N GLU A 80 -5.42 7.57 16.48
CA GLU A 80 -6.64 7.05 15.87
C GLU A 80 -6.44 6.88 14.37
N ALA A 81 -7.19 6.00 13.76
CA ALA A 81 -7.05 5.69 12.33
C ALA A 81 -8.40 5.32 11.70
N ARG A 82 -8.45 5.48 10.39
CA ARG A 82 -9.47 4.94 9.48
C ARG A 82 -8.83 4.70 8.12
N MET A 83 -9.53 4.09 7.19
CA MET A 83 -9.03 3.95 5.83
C MET A 83 -8.94 5.33 5.16
N ALA A 84 -7.86 5.56 4.41
CA ALA A 84 -7.79 6.66 3.46
C ALA A 84 -8.66 6.33 2.21
N PRO A 85 -9.08 7.32 1.41
CA PRO A 85 -9.88 7.09 0.22
C PRO A 85 -9.28 6.05 -0.74
N ALA A 86 -7.98 6.04 -0.92
CA ALA A 86 -7.29 5.08 -1.78
C ALA A 86 -7.43 3.61 -1.32
N ALA A 87 -7.58 3.38 -0.02
CA ALA A 87 -7.76 2.03 0.53
C ALA A 87 -9.10 1.41 0.12
N LEU A 88 -10.12 2.20 -0.18
CA LEU A 88 -11.38 1.69 -0.74
C LEU A 88 -11.13 1.00 -2.08
N GLY A 89 -10.27 1.56 -2.92
CA GLY A 89 -9.86 0.93 -4.18
C GLY A 89 -9.09 -0.37 -3.99
N MET A 90 -8.37 -0.53 -2.87
CA MET A 90 -7.65 -1.78 -2.58
C MET A 90 -8.59 -2.94 -2.27
N ASN A 91 -9.72 -2.67 -1.58
CA ASN A 91 -10.73 -3.66 -1.19
C ASN A 91 -11.93 -3.72 -2.16
N ALA A 92 -11.91 -2.96 -3.26
CA ALA A 92 -13.01 -2.92 -4.20
C ALA A 92 -13.37 -4.31 -4.71
N ASP A 93 -14.66 -4.63 -4.68
CA ASP A 93 -15.22 -5.91 -5.16
C ASP A 93 -14.66 -7.17 -4.48
N ILE A 94 -14.07 -7.05 -3.27
CA ILE A 94 -13.48 -8.19 -2.56
C ILE A 94 -14.52 -9.26 -2.19
N ALA A 95 -15.79 -8.88 -2.05
CA ALA A 95 -16.90 -9.81 -1.78
C ALA A 95 -17.43 -10.51 -3.04
N GLU A 96 -16.97 -10.12 -4.23
CA GLU A 96 -17.45 -10.63 -5.53
C GLU A 96 -16.63 -11.80 -6.07
N ASN A 97 -15.92 -12.52 -5.22
CA ASN A 97 -15.04 -13.65 -5.60
C ASN A 97 -13.95 -13.25 -6.62
N THR A 98 -13.39 -12.06 -6.44
CA THR A 98 -12.35 -11.51 -7.32
C THR A 98 -10.95 -11.98 -6.97
N VAL A 99 -10.75 -12.51 -5.76
CA VAL A 99 -9.46 -13.01 -5.24
C VAL A 99 -9.67 -14.29 -4.46
N ASP A 100 -8.62 -15.10 -4.37
CA ASP A 100 -8.63 -16.32 -3.57
C ASP A 100 -8.53 -16.01 -2.07
N PHE A 101 -9.21 -16.81 -1.28
CA PHE A 101 -9.15 -16.79 0.18
C PHE A 101 -8.47 -18.04 0.72
N THR A 102 -7.80 -17.91 1.85
CA THR A 102 -7.17 -19.01 2.58
C THR A 102 -7.57 -18.95 4.06
N PRO A 103 -7.63 -20.08 4.77
CA PRO A 103 -7.86 -20.07 6.20
C PRO A 103 -6.81 -19.21 6.93
N ASN A 104 -7.25 -18.51 7.98
CA ASN A 104 -6.35 -17.81 8.90
C ASN A 104 -5.58 -18.81 9.77
N TYR A 105 -4.72 -18.32 10.69
CA TYR A 105 -3.81 -19.12 11.50
C TYR A 105 -4.50 -20.20 12.38
N ASP A 106 -5.76 -19.99 12.80
CA ASP A 106 -6.52 -20.93 13.64
C ASP A 106 -7.66 -21.65 12.90
N ASN A 107 -7.73 -21.49 11.58
CA ASN A 107 -8.73 -22.05 10.67
C ASN A 107 -10.21 -21.66 10.98
N LYS A 108 -10.43 -20.58 11.73
CA LYS A 108 -11.78 -20.12 12.07
C LYS A 108 -12.32 -19.07 11.12
N LEU A 109 -11.43 -18.33 10.46
CA LEU A 109 -11.76 -17.26 9.52
C LEU A 109 -11.05 -17.49 8.19
N GLN A 110 -11.49 -16.76 7.18
CA GLN A 110 -10.84 -16.70 5.88
C GLN A 110 -10.18 -15.33 5.70
N GLU A 111 -9.02 -15.29 5.07
CA GLU A 111 -8.34 -14.06 4.69
C GLU A 111 -7.97 -14.09 3.21
N PRO A 112 -7.98 -12.93 2.51
CA PRO A 112 -7.61 -12.88 1.11
C PRO A 112 -6.12 -13.11 0.93
N THR A 113 -5.73 -13.84 -0.10
CA THR A 113 -4.32 -14.06 -0.46
C THR A 113 -3.66 -12.82 -1.04
N VAL A 114 -4.44 -12.02 -1.77
CA VAL A 114 -4.10 -10.70 -2.31
C VAL A 114 -5.32 -9.78 -2.18
N LEU A 115 -5.14 -8.47 -2.33
CA LEU A 115 -6.27 -7.54 -2.45
C LEU A 115 -6.61 -7.33 -3.93
N PRO A 116 -7.89 -7.08 -4.28
CA PRO A 116 -8.32 -6.84 -5.67
C PRO A 116 -7.62 -5.67 -6.34
N ALA A 117 -7.35 -4.61 -5.59
CA ALA A 117 -6.60 -3.44 -6.02
C ALA A 117 -7.11 -2.82 -7.34
N ALA A 118 -8.22 -2.09 -7.28
CA ALA A 118 -8.76 -1.35 -8.42
C ALA A 118 -7.86 -0.18 -8.87
N ILE A 119 -6.81 0.13 -8.11
CA ILE A 119 -5.75 1.08 -8.47
C ILE A 119 -4.42 0.32 -8.66
N PRO A 120 -3.50 0.81 -9.49
CA PRO A 120 -2.19 0.16 -9.73
C PRO A 120 -1.22 0.38 -8.56
N ASN A 121 -1.59 -0.10 -7.37
CA ASN A 121 -0.90 0.20 -6.11
C ASN A 121 0.57 -0.25 -6.11
N LEU A 122 0.89 -1.37 -6.77
CA LEU A 122 2.28 -1.87 -6.82
C LEU A 122 3.23 -0.85 -7.46
N LEU A 123 2.80 -0.20 -8.54
CA LEU A 123 3.60 0.84 -9.20
C LEU A 123 3.52 2.19 -8.46
N VAL A 124 2.37 2.52 -7.89
CA VAL A 124 2.18 3.81 -7.19
C VAL A 124 2.97 3.84 -5.89
N ASN A 125 2.77 2.87 -5.01
CA ASN A 125 3.42 2.83 -3.70
C ASN A 125 4.73 2.03 -3.69
N GLY A 126 5.05 1.36 -4.79
CA GLY A 126 6.23 0.53 -4.85
C GLY A 126 6.15 -0.67 -3.90
N GLY A 127 7.29 -1.26 -3.64
CA GLY A 127 7.41 -2.35 -2.69
C GLY A 127 8.86 -2.67 -2.40
N SER A 128 9.13 -3.08 -1.19
CA SER A 128 10.44 -3.61 -0.80
C SER A 128 10.26 -4.81 0.10
N GLY A 129 11.12 -5.79 -0.04
CA GLY A 129 11.09 -6.97 0.80
C GLY A 129 12.37 -7.79 0.66
N ILE A 130 12.75 -8.43 1.76
CA ILE A 130 13.92 -9.30 1.83
C ILE A 130 13.41 -10.69 2.19
N ALA A 131 13.64 -11.65 1.28
CA ALA A 131 13.34 -13.06 1.49
C ALA A 131 14.62 -13.90 1.44
N VAL A 132 14.51 -15.17 1.77
CA VAL A 132 15.63 -16.10 1.61
C VAL A 132 15.89 -16.32 0.13
N GLY A 133 17.06 -15.98 -0.33
CA GLY A 133 17.50 -16.18 -1.70
C GLY A 133 17.13 -15.08 -2.70
N MET A 134 16.26 -14.12 -2.32
CA MET A 134 15.92 -12.99 -3.18
C MET A 134 15.46 -11.77 -2.39
N ALA A 135 15.57 -10.59 -3.00
CA ALA A 135 15.02 -9.35 -2.49
C ALA A 135 14.31 -8.61 -3.62
N THR A 136 13.36 -7.75 -3.28
CA THR A 136 12.72 -6.83 -4.22
C THR A 136 12.79 -5.42 -3.70
N ASN A 137 12.92 -4.47 -4.62
CA ASN A 137 12.87 -3.05 -4.31
C ASN A 137 12.32 -2.30 -5.53
N MET A 138 11.04 -1.92 -5.44
CA MET A 138 10.35 -1.19 -6.51
C MET A 138 10.13 0.24 -6.09
N ALA A 139 10.46 1.16 -6.99
CA ALA A 139 10.23 2.59 -6.82
C ALA A 139 8.72 2.93 -6.82
N THR A 140 8.40 4.06 -6.20
CA THR A 140 7.06 4.67 -6.25
C THR A 140 6.88 5.50 -7.53
N HIS A 141 5.62 5.64 -7.99
CA HIS A 141 5.27 6.37 -9.20
C HIS A 141 4.02 7.24 -9.01
N ASN A 142 3.84 8.22 -9.89
CA ASN A 142 2.65 9.06 -9.92
C ASN A 142 1.44 8.27 -10.44
N LEU A 143 0.33 8.30 -9.70
CA LEU A 143 -0.90 7.56 -10.08
C LEU A 143 -1.43 8.00 -11.44
N GLY A 144 -1.48 9.31 -11.71
CA GLY A 144 -1.99 9.83 -12.99
C GLY A 144 -1.16 9.36 -14.19
N GLU A 145 0.17 9.37 -14.04
CA GLU A 145 1.11 8.88 -15.05
C GLU A 145 0.92 7.38 -15.32
N VAL A 146 0.86 6.57 -14.25
CA VAL A 146 0.66 5.12 -14.38
C VAL A 146 -0.67 4.79 -15.04
N VAL A 147 -1.76 5.47 -14.65
CA VAL A 147 -3.07 5.29 -15.28
C VAL A 147 -3.06 5.70 -16.75
N ALA A 148 -2.37 6.79 -17.11
CA ALA A 148 -2.24 7.21 -18.50
C ALA A 148 -1.48 6.17 -19.34
N ALA A 149 -0.38 5.61 -18.80
CA ALA A 149 0.35 4.52 -19.45
C ALA A 149 -0.50 3.25 -19.60
N ALA A 150 -1.25 2.87 -18.56
CA ALA A 150 -2.16 1.73 -18.62
C ALA A 150 -3.24 1.90 -19.70
N LYS A 151 -3.86 3.08 -19.78
CA LYS A 151 -4.84 3.39 -20.85
C LYS A 151 -4.23 3.34 -22.24
N HIS A 152 -2.98 3.78 -22.39
CA HIS A 152 -2.26 3.67 -23.66
C HIS A 152 -2.03 2.19 -24.01
N LEU A 153 -1.51 1.40 -23.10
CA LEU A 153 -1.25 -0.02 -23.29
C LEU A 153 -2.51 -0.83 -23.63
N MET A 154 -3.66 -0.51 -23.01
CA MET A 154 -4.94 -1.13 -23.34
C MET A 154 -5.36 -0.90 -24.80
N ARG A 155 -5.04 0.28 -25.38
CA ARG A 155 -5.34 0.63 -26.77
C ARG A 155 -4.27 0.16 -27.75
N HIS A 156 -3.06 0.00 -27.27
CA HIS A 156 -1.86 -0.40 -28.04
C HIS A 156 -1.13 -1.51 -27.27
N PRO A 157 -1.62 -2.77 -27.33
CA PRO A 157 -1.05 -3.89 -26.55
C PRO A 157 0.42 -4.16 -26.82
N ASP A 158 0.89 -3.81 -28.01
CA ASP A 158 2.28 -3.98 -28.46
C ASP A 158 3.17 -2.76 -28.15
N ALA A 159 2.67 -1.81 -27.33
CA ALA A 159 3.43 -0.61 -26.99
C ALA A 159 4.79 -0.95 -26.38
N THR A 160 5.82 -0.29 -26.88
CA THR A 160 7.20 -0.46 -26.42
C THR A 160 7.42 0.22 -25.06
N LEU A 161 8.49 -0.17 -24.36
CA LEU A 161 8.92 0.52 -23.14
C LEU A 161 9.12 2.03 -23.37
N GLU A 162 9.73 2.39 -24.49
CA GLU A 162 9.98 3.81 -24.83
C GLU A 162 8.67 4.60 -24.99
N GLU A 163 7.64 4.00 -25.56
CA GLU A 163 6.31 4.61 -25.66
C GLU A 163 5.65 4.78 -24.28
N LEU A 164 5.74 3.76 -23.43
CA LEU A 164 5.21 3.82 -22.07
C LEU A 164 5.95 4.85 -21.21
N MET A 165 7.26 5.00 -21.39
CA MET A 165 8.06 6.01 -20.69
C MET A 165 7.72 7.45 -21.07
N ARG A 166 6.97 7.70 -22.14
CA ARG A 166 6.41 9.03 -22.42
C ARG A 166 5.32 9.43 -21.42
N TYR A 167 4.64 8.45 -20.84
CA TYR A 167 3.60 8.63 -19.82
C TYR A 167 4.18 8.52 -18.40
N VAL A 168 5.12 7.59 -18.19
CA VAL A 168 5.82 7.38 -16.92
C VAL A 168 7.31 7.66 -17.13
N PRO A 169 7.73 8.92 -17.08
CA PRO A 169 9.12 9.30 -17.41
C PRO A 169 10.14 8.87 -16.35
N GLY A 170 9.70 8.48 -15.18
CA GLY A 170 10.54 8.04 -14.08
C GLY A 170 9.79 7.86 -12.77
N PRO A 171 10.46 7.44 -11.70
CA PRO A 171 9.89 7.31 -10.38
C PRO A 171 9.45 8.66 -9.80
N ASP A 172 8.52 8.62 -8.85
CA ASP A 172 8.00 9.76 -8.12
C ASP A 172 8.00 9.45 -6.61
N TRP A 173 8.97 9.97 -5.90
CA TRP A 173 9.20 9.66 -4.50
C TRP A 173 8.30 10.49 -3.56
N PRO A 174 7.81 9.90 -2.44
CA PRO A 174 7.00 10.63 -1.46
C PRO A 174 7.70 11.87 -0.89
N GLY A 175 9.00 11.77 -0.64
CA GLY A 175 9.83 12.87 -0.14
C GLY A 175 10.37 13.81 -1.21
N GLY A 176 10.04 13.57 -2.48
CA GLY A 176 10.61 14.31 -3.60
C GLY A 176 12.03 13.87 -3.95
N GLY A 177 12.73 14.71 -4.69
CA GLY A 177 14.12 14.46 -5.11
C GLY A 177 14.40 15.03 -6.49
N VAL A 178 15.65 14.97 -6.88
CA VAL A 178 16.10 15.38 -8.21
C VAL A 178 16.75 14.20 -8.91
N ILE A 179 16.25 13.87 -10.08
CA ILE A 179 16.84 12.84 -10.93
C ILE A 179 17.87 13.49 -11.86
N VAL A 180 19.10 13.01 -11.80
CA VAL A 180 20.19 13.51 -12.64
C VAL A 180 20.39 12.60 -13.85
N GLY A 181 19.91 13.06 -15.00
CA GLY A 181 19.97 12.30 -16.25
C GLY A 181 18.88 11.22 -16.37
N ARG A 182 18.74 10.64 -17.55
CA ARG A 182 17.71 9.63 -17.85
C ARG A 182 18.24 8.21 -18.06
N LYS A 183 19.56 8.06 -18.18
CA LYS A 183 20.18 6.75 -18.49
C LYS A 183 19.86 5.70 -17.43
N GLY A 184 19.99 6.05 -16.14
CA GLY A 184 19.71 5.13 -15.03
C GLY A 184 18.25 4.72 -14.93
N ILE A 185 17.31 5.63 -15.25
CA ILE A 185 15.87 5.29 -15.27
C ILE A 185 15.60 4.26 -16.36
N ARG A 186 16.11 4.50 -17.56
CA ARG A 186 15.93 3.59 -18.70
C ARG A 186 16.51 2.22 -18.40
N GLU A 187 17.73 2.18 -17.90
CA GLU A 187 18.41 0.93 -17.51
C GLU A 187 17.59 0.15 -16.47
N ALA A 188 17.08 0.85 -15.41
CA ALA A 188 16.26 0.21 -14.39
C ALA A 188 14.94 -0.35 -14.95
N TYR A 189 14.30 0.35 -15.87
CA TYR A 189 13.04 -0.12 -16.48
C TYR A 189 13.25 -1.24 -17.54
N GLU A 190 14.42 -1.31 -18.14
CA GLU A 190 14.78 -2.37 -19.10
C GLU A 190 15.22 -3.66 -18.41
N THR A 191 15.90 -3.56 -17.28
CA THR A 191 16.59 -4.70 -16.66
C THR A 191 16.05 -5.09 -15.28
N GLY A 192 15.27 -4.23 -14.63
CA GLY A 192 14.83 -4.40 -13.23
C GLY A 192 15.90 -3.97 -12.26
#